data_03a81ff00d5c3de06ae62e056bbda8f4
#
_entry.id   03a81ff00d5c3de06ae62e056bbda8f4
#
_cell.length_a   1.000
_cell.length_b   1.000
_cell.length_c   1.000
_cell.angle_alpha   90.00
_cell.angle_beta   90.00
_cell.angle_gamma   90.00
#
_symmetry.space_group_name_H-M   'P 1'
#
loop_
_entity.id
_entity.type
_entity.pdbx_description
1 polymer ?
#
loop_
_entity_poly.entity_id
_entity_poly.type
_entity_poly.pdbx_seq_one_letter_code
_entity_poly.pdbx_strand_id
1 'polypeptide(L)'
;MNNIFFFVKGGYLNLSLIILLVIVSLFLLGFIYIEPILMKHKVKNDNEYGSARFSTDNEIKKNLKKEKVSNIREAGFPVSFSKDLKTIYFDRETPHYVYLGSTGSGKSVTAVIPTCTFISSAKKKRSVFITDPKGEIYNATSKMF
;
A
#
# COMPACT_ATOMS: atom_id res chain seq x y z
N MET A 1 57.35 39.49 -13.99
CA MET A 1 56.37 38.49 -13.45
C MET A 1 57.14 37.35 -12.82
N ASN A 2 57.23 37.32 -11.48
CA ASN A 2 58.05 36.34 -10.77
C ASN A 2 57.26 34.99 -10.73
N ASN A 3 57.73 34.00 -11.49
CA ASN A 3 57.24 32.64 -11.39
C ASN A 3 57.77 32.04 -10.07
N ILE A 4 56.89 31.81 -9.12
CA ILE A 4 57.22 31.13 -7.88
C ILE A 4 57.18 29.64 -8.17
N PHE A 5 58.35 28.97 -8.10
CA PHE A 5 58.48 27.53 -8.27
C PHE A 5 58.63 26.84 -6.89
N PHE A 6 57.84 25.82 -6.64
CA PHE A 6 58.05 24.94 -5.49
C PHE A 6 58.82 23.69 -5.93
N PHE A 7 59.84 23.33 -5.16
CA PHE A 7 60.66 22.16 -5.41
C PHE A 7 59.99 20.91 -4.83
N VAL A 8 59.53 20.01 -5.68
CA VAL A 8 59.08 18.67 -5.29
C VAL A 8 60.05 17.66 -5.88
N LYS A 9 60.42 16.63 -5.10
CA LYS A 9 61.40 15.60 -5.44
C LYS A 9 61.16 15.03 -6.84
N GLY A 10 61.86 15.53 -7.86
CA GLY A 10 61.75 15.05 -9.24
C GLY A 10 61.29 16.04 -10.31
N GLY A 11 60.98 17.28 -9.99
CA GLY A 11 60.61 18.29 -11.00
C GLY A 11 60.02 19.58 -10.44
N TYR A 12 60.07 20.63 -11.23
CA TYR A 12 59.51 21.95 -10.89
C TYR A 12 58.00 21.97 -11.27
N LEU A 13 57.12 22.03 -10.29
CA LEU A 13 55.70 22.28 -10.53
C LEU A 13 55.44 23.80 -10.55
N ASN A 14 54.84 24.26 -11.63
CA ASN A 14 54.47 25.66 -11.76
C ASN A 14 53.32 25.97 -10.78
N LEU A 15 53.38 27.09 -10.06
CA LEU A 15 52.37 27.52 -9.08
C LEU A 15 50.95 27.49 -9.68
N SER A 16 50.82 27.84 -10.96
CA SER A 16 49.52 27.78 -11.66
C SER A 16 48.95 26.35 -11.79
N LEU A 17 49.81 25.37 -11.93
CA LEU A 17 49.43 23.97 -12.03
C LEU A 17 49.00 23.41 -10.68
N ILE A 18 49.64 23.84 -9.60
CA ILE A 18 49.24 23.49 -8.23
C ILE A 18 47.86 24.06 -7.91
N ILE A 19 47.63 25.35 -8.24
CA ILE A 19 46.32 25.99 -8.05
C ILE A 19 45.22 25.26 -8.85
N LEU A 20 45.50 24.89 -10.10
CA LEU A 20 44.55 24.15 -10.93
C LEU A 20 44.19 22.81 -10.29
N LEU A 21 45.17 22.05 -9.80
CA LEU A 21 44.93 20.76 -9.14
C LEU A 21 44.07 20.90 -7.87
N VAL A 22 44.33 21.95 -7.08
CA VAL A 22 43.53 22.25 -5.88
C VAL A 22 42.09 22.58 -6.26
N ILE A 23 41.86 23.38 -7.29
CA ILE A 23 40.50 23.73 -7.75
C ILE A 23 39.77 22.49 -8.25
N VAL A 24 40.41 21.64 -9.04
CA VAL A 24 39.82 20.37 -9.55
C VAL A 24 39.50 19.43 -8.40
N SER A 25 40.38 19.31 -7.41
CA SER A 25 40.17 18.49 -6.22
C SER A 25 38.97 18.98 -5.39
N LEU A 26 38.85 20.28 -5.17
CA LEU A 26 37.70 20.88 -4.48
C LEU A 26 36.38 20.66 -5.25
N PHE A 27 36.42 20.76 -6.57
CA PHE A 27 35.25 20.51 -7.42
C PHE A 27 34.80 19.05 -7.35
N LEU A 28 35.74 18.09 -7.40
CA LEU A 28 35.45 16.66 -7.27
C LEU A 28 34.90 16.32 -5.88
N LEU A 29 35.49 16.88 -4.81
CA LEU A 29 34.97 16.73 -3.45
C LEU A 29 33.56 17.30 -3.33
N GLY A 30 33.30 18.49 -3.89
CA GLY A 30 31.95 19.07 -3.95
C GLY A 30 30.96 18.17 -4.65
N PHE A 31 31.32 17.57 -5.76
CA PHE A 31 30.46 16.66 -6.52
C PHE A 31 30.11 15.41 -5.69
N ILE A 32 31.10 14.80 -5.01
CA ILE A 32 30.89 13.62 -4.15
C ILE A 32 29.93 13.91 -2.98
N TYR A 33 30.00 15.12 -2.40
CA TYR A 33 29.14 15.49 -1.27
C TYR A 33 27.76 16.00 -1.69
N ILE A 34 27.62 16.58 -2.88
CA ILE A 34 26.37 17.16 -3.36
C ILE A 34 25.44 16.08 -3.95
N GLU A 35 25.98 15.08 -4.66
CA GLU A 35 25.17 13.99 -5.23
C GLU A 35 24.27 13.27 -4.22
N PRO A 36 24.77 12.78 -3.06
CA PRO A 36 23.91 12.08 -2.11
C PRO A 36 22.86 13.00 -1.46
N ILE A 37 23.14 14.32 -1.37
CA ILE A 37 22.18 15.29 -0.85
C ILE A 37 21.05 15.52 -1.86
N LEU A 38 21.36 15.65 -3.13
CA LEU A 38 20.38 15.80 -4.21
C LEU A 38 19.56 14.51 -4.43
N MET A 39 20.20 13.35 -4.35
CA MET A 39 19.50 12.07 -4.42
C MET A 39 18.59 11.84 -3.23
N LYS A 40 18.98 12.22 -2.02
CA LYS A 40 18.14 12.13 -0.82
C LYS A 40 16.87 12.97 -0.93
N HIS A 41 16.89 14.07 -1.67
CA HIS A 41 15.69 14.87 -1.97
C HIS A 41 14.79 14.24 -3.03
N LYS A 42 15.33 13.41 -3.92
CA LYS A 42 14.56 12.75 -4.99
C LYS A 42 13.83 11.49 -4.52
N VAL A 43 14.34 10.80 -3.48
CA VAL A 43 13.74 9.59 -2.88
C VAL A 43 12.56 9.90 -1.95
N LYS A 44 12.22 11.18 -1.72
CA LYS A 44 11.11 11.58 -0.85
C LYS A 44 9.75 11.66 -1.54
N ASN A 45 9.59 11.06 -2.70
CA ASN A 45 8.27 10.76 -3.23
C ASN A 45 7.87 9.35 -2.75
N ASP A 46 7.22 9.29 -1.59
CA ASP A 46 6.62 8.08 -1.00
C ASP A 46 5.62 7.35 -1.93
N ASN A 47 5.46 7.82 -3.17
CA ASN A 47 4.49 7.34 -4.14
C ASN A 47 5.10 6.55 -5.31
N GLU A 48 6.40 6.33 -5.32
CA GLU A 48 7.08 5.63 -6.44
C GLU A 48 6.65 4.15 -6.57
N TYR A 49 6.19 3.56 -5.46
CA TYR A 49 5.65 2.19 -5.40
C TYR A 49 4.16 2.14 -5.03
N GLY A 50 3.47 3.28 -5.16
CA GLY A 50 2.09 3.45 -4.71
C GLY A 50 1.99 3.85 -3.23
N SER A 51 1.05 4.71 -2.91
CA SER A 51 0.73 5.08 -1.54
C SER A 51 -0.43 4.24 -1.04
N ALA A 52 -0.16 3.22 -0.23
CA ALA A 52 -1.20 2.50 0.49
C ALA A 52 -1.33 3.08 1.90
N ARG A 53 -2.55 3.47 2.27
CA ARG A 53 -2.91 3.89 3.62
C ARG A 53 -4.27 3.34 4.02
N PHE A 54 -4.52 3.26 5.30
CA PHE A 54 -5.86 2.93 5.77
C PHE A 54 -6.85 4.05 5.40
N SER A 55 -8.04 3.66 4.94
CA SER A 55 -9.11 4.60 4.63
C SER A 55 -9.59 5.32 5.88
N THR A 56 -9.88 6.61 5.76
CA THR A 56 -10.52 7.37 6.82
C THR A 56 -12.01 7.01 6.93
N ASP A 57 -12.63 7.24 8.10
CA ASP A 57 -14.06 6.97 8.31
C ASP A 57 -14.97 7.70 7.29
N ASN A 58 -14.57 8.87 6.82
CA ASN A 58 -15.32 9.61 5.81
C ASN A 58 -15.24 8.96 4.43
N GLU A 59 -14.08 8.42 4.06
CA GLU A 59 -13.90 7.66 2.81
C GLU A 59 -14.67 6.34 2.84
N ILE A 60 -14.64 5.63 3.98
CA ILE A 60 -15.44 4.43 4.19
C ILE A 60 -16.93 4.73 4.00
N LYS A 61 -17.43 5.79 4.63
CA LYS A 61 -18.84 6.20 4.51
C LYS A 61 -19.23 6.62 3.10
N LYS A 62 -18.31 7.21 2.34
CA LYS A 62 -18.55 7.68 0.96
C LYS A 62 -18.55 6.54 -0.04
N ASN A 63 -17.64 5.59 0.09
CA ASN A 63 -17.38 4.54 -0.91
C ASN A 63 -18.20 3.27 -0.66
N LEU A 64 -18.64 3.03 0.59
CA LEU A 64 -19.39 1.83 0.92
C LEU A 64 -20.91 2.07 0.91
N LYS A 65 -21.64 1.07 0.49
CA LYS A 65 -23.11 1.09 0.51
C LYS A 65 -23.63 0.65 1.88
N LYS A 66 -24.52 1.44 2.45
CA LYS A 66 -25.08 1.25 3.79
C LYS A 66 -26.42 0.53 3.71
N GLU A 67 -26.57 -0.56 4.47
CA GLU A 67 -27.83 -1.32 4.60
C GLU A 67 -28.13 -1.60 6.09
N LYS A 68 -29.40 -1.72 6.42
CA LYS A 68 -29.81 -2.21 7.75
C LYS A 68 -29.69 -3.72 7.78
N VAL A 69 -29.12 -4.28 8.84
CA VAL A 69 -28.95 -5.74 9.00
C VAL A 69 -30.32 -6.46 8.94
N SER A 70 -31.39 -5.83 9.47
CA SER A 70 -32.73 -6.39 9.42
C SER A 70 -33.42 -6.34 8.07
N ASN A 71 -32.91 -5.59 7.10
CA ASN A 71 -33.55 -5.40 5.80
C ASN A 71 -32.51 -5.09 4.72
N ILE A 72 -31.76 -6.10 4.31
CA ILE A 72 -30.74 -6.00 3.28
C ILE A 72 -31.42 -6.10 1.92
N ARG A 73 -31.39 -5.04 1.12
CA ARG A 73 -31.96 -5.05 -0.23
C ARG A 73 -31.04 -5.76 -1.20
N GLU A 74 -29.77 -5.39 -1.17
CA GLU A 74 -28.75 -5.97 -2.04
C GLU A 74 -27.46 -6.14 -1.24
N ALA A 75 -26.96 -7.35 -1.16
CA ALA A 75 -25.70 -7.65 -0.52
C ALA A 75 -24.51 -7.34 -1.46
N GLY A 76 -23.39 -7.07 -0.83
CA GLY A 76 -22.07 -7.00 -1.43
C GLY A 76 -21.10 -7.68 -0.51
N PHE A 77 -19.84 -7.30 -0.63
CA PHE A 77 -18.82 -7.76 0.30
C PHE A 77 -18.94 -7.01 1.62
N PRO A 78 -19.12 -7.67 2.79
CA PRO A 78 -19.25 -7.00 4.07
C PRO A 78 -17.89 -6.51 4.54
N VAL A 79 -17.76 -5.19 4.75
CA VAL A 79 -16.49 -4.57 5.16
C VAL A 79 -16.51 -4.19 6.63
N SER A 80 -17.61 -3.62 7.11
CA SER A 80 -17.69 -3.09 8.48
C SER A 80 -19.13 -3.05 8.98
N PHE A 81 -19.27 -2.99 10.30
CA PHE A 81 -20.53 -2.75 10.99
C PHE A 81 -20.53 -1.39 11.69
N SER A 82 -21.72 -0.82 11.88
CA SER A 82 -21.88 0.29 12.80
C SER A 82 -21.66 -0.16 14.25
N LYS A 83 -21.35 0.78 15.14
CA LYS A 83 -21.11 0.48 16.58
C LYS A 83 -22.28 -0.23 17.25
N ASP A 84 -23.50 0.05 16.82
CA ASP A 84 -24.75 -0.55 17.33
C ASP A 84 -25.12 -1.88 16.64
N LEU A 85 -24.27 -2.38 15.72
CA LEU A 85 -24.47 -3.59 14.91
C LEU A 85 -25.77 -3.63 14.09
N LYS A 86 -26.51 -2.51 14.02
CA LYS A 86 -27.79 -2.44 13.28
C LYS A 86 -27.58 -2.16 11.79
N THR A 87 -26.43 -1.67 11.44
CA THR A 87 -26.09 -1.26 10.07
C THR A 87 -24.80 -1.92 9.62
N ILE A 88 -24.80 -2.37 8.39
CA ILE A 88 -23.63 -2.95 7.73
C ILE A 88 -23.24 -2.10 6.53
N TYR A 89 -21.95 -2.01 6.29
CA TYR A 89 -21.36 -1.35 5.13
C TYR A 89 -20.83 -2.40 4.16
N PHE A 90 -21.33 -2.36 2.94
CA PHE A 90 -20.96 -3.26 1.85
C PHE A 90 -20.10 -2.56 0.81
N ASP A 91 -19.07 -3.21 0.36
CA ASP A 91 -18.45 -2.91 -0.93
C ASP A 91 -19.19 -3.69 -2.03
N ARG A 92 -19.64 -2.97 -3.07
CA ARG A 92 -20.35 -3.52 -4.23
C ARG A 92 -19.64 -3.24 -5.55
N GLU A 93 -18.60 -2.44 -5.49
CA GLU A 93 -17.90 -1.91 -6.67
C GLU A 93 -16.63 -2.70 -6.97
N THR A 94 -15.96 -3.19 -5.94
CA THR A 94 -14.75 -4.00 -6.11
C THR A 94 -15.10 -5.40 -6.60
N PRO A 95 -14.61 -5.84 -7.77
CA PRO A 95 -15.00 -7.13 -8.36
C PRO A 95 -14.28 -8.32 -7.73
N HIS A 96 -13.11 -8.12 -7.12
CA HIS A 96 -12.26 -9.19 -6.61
C HIS A 96 -11.68 -8.84 -5.24
N TYR A 97 -11.60 -9.85 -4.36
CA TYR A 97 -11.00 -9.75 -3.03
C TYR A 97 -10.01 -10.89 -2.81
N VAL A 98 -8.90 -10.59 -2.17
CA VAL A 98 -7.91 -11.58 -1.75
C VAL A 98 -7.74 -11.51 -0.24
N TYR A 99 -7.92 -12.65 0.44
CA TYR A 99 -7.67 -12.80 1.87
C TYR A 99 -6.42 -13.60 2.11
N LEU A 100 -5.44 -12.95 2.71
CA LEU A 100 -4.19 -13.58 3.09
C LEU A 100 -4.17 -13.84 4.59
N GLY A 101 -3.76 -15.02 4.96
CA GLY A 101 -3.63 -15.41 6.38
C GLY A 101 -3.21 -16.86 6.52
N SER A 102 -2.56 -17.19 7.62
CA SER A 102 -2.17 -18.57 7.96
C SER A 102 -3.38 -19.48 8.18
N THR A 103 -3.14 -20.77 8.21
CA THR A 103 -4.16 -21.75 8.62
C THR A 103 -4.63 -21.44 10.05
N GLY A 104 -5.94 -21.49 10.30
CA GLY A 104 -6.51 -21.16 11.60
C GLY A 104 -6.69 -19.66 11.90
N SER A 105 -6.31 -18.74 11.01
CA SER A 105 -6.49 -17.30 11.21
C SER A 105 -7.94 -16.81 11.13
N GLY A 106 -8.91 -17.69 10.94
CA GLY A 106 -10.33 -17.35 10.91
C GLY A 106 -10.85 -16.79 9.58
N LYS A 107 -10.12 -16.91 8.48
CA LYS A 107 -10.55 -16.38 7.16
C LYS A 107 -11.97 -16.82 6.77
N SER A 108 -12.29 -18.09 6.91
CA SER A 108 -13.62 -18.61 6.56
C SER A 108 -14.71 -18.00 7.43
N VAL A 109 -14.45 -17.89 8.74
CA VAL A 109 -15.43 -17.39 9.72
C VAL A 109 -15.62 -15.88 9.63
N THR A 110 -14.58 -15.12 9.36
CA THR A 110 -14.66 -13.66 9.36
C THR A 110 -15.04 -13.06 8.01
N ALA A 111 -14.79 -13.77 6.91
CA ALA A 111 -15.01 -13.25 5.57
C ALA A 111 -16.03 -14.06 4.77
N VAL A 112 -15.79 -15.36 4.56
CA VAL A 112 -16.58 -16.15 3.61
C VAL A 112 -17.99 -16.43 4.15
N ILE A 113 -18.11 -16.96 5.36
CA ILE A 113 -19.41 -17.29 5.97
C ILE A 113 -20.30 -16.04 6.13
N PRO A 114 -19.83 -14.89 6.64
CA PRO A 114 -20.63 -13.67 6.67
C PRO A 114 -21.08 -13.21 5.27
N THR A 115 -20.19 -13.29 4.27
CA THR A 115 -20.57 -12.95 2.89
C THR A 115 -21.70 -13.82 2.38
N CYS A 116 -21.62 -15.13 2.56
CA CYS A 116 -22.68 -16.06 2.19
C CYS A 116 -23.99 -15.75 2.93
N THR A 117 -23.92 -15.49 4.24
CA THR A 117 -25.07 -15.16 5.08
C THR A 117 -25.80 -13.90 4.57
N PHE A 118 -25.06 -12.86 4.23
CA PHE A 118 -25.67 -11.62 3.74
C PHE A 118 -26.22 -11.75 2.33
N ILE A 119 -25.56 -12.51 1.45
CA ILE A 119 -26.07 -12.77 0.09
C ILE A 119 -27.37 -13.58 0.17
N SER A 120 -27.45 -14.61 1.01
CA SER A 120 -28.66 -15.41 1.19
C SER A 120 -29.83 -14.61 1.80
N SER A 121 -29.52 -13.67 2.70
CA SER A 121 -30.51 -12.81 3.38
C SER A 121 -30.98 -11.62 2.55
N ALA A 122 -30.31 -11.29 1.46
CA ALA A 122 -30.64 -10.15 0.64
C ALA A 122 -31.93 -10.38 -0.18
N LYS A 123 -32.75 -9.32 -0.33
CA LYS A 123 -33.96 -9.38 -1.17
C LYS A 123 -33.61 -9.60 -2.64
N LYS A 124 -32.59 -8.94 -3.15
CA LYS A 124 -32.07 -9.18 -4.50
C LYS A 124 -31.11 -10.36 -4.45
N LYS A 125 -31.60 -11.52 -4.86
CA LYS A 125 -30.80 -12.74 -4.87
C LYS A 125 -29.66 -12.67 -5.87
N ARG A 126 -28.55 -13.30 -5.53
CA ARG A 126 -27.36 -13.46 -6.39
C ARG A 126 -26.96 -14.95 -6.39
N SER A 127 -26.51 -15.42 -7.53
CA SER A 127 -25.91 -16.76 -7.62
C SER A 127 -24.53 -16.74 -7.01
N VAL A 128 -24.20 -17.81 -6.29
CA VAL A 128 -22.90 -17.96 -5.63
C VAL A 128 -22.32 -19.32 -6.02
N PHE A 129 -21.06 -19.34 -6.37
CA PHE A 129 -20.29 -20.56 -6.57
C PHE A 129 -19.13 -20.58 -5.57
N ILE A 130 -19.00 -21.64 -4.79
CA ILE A 130 -18.00 -21.77 -3.73
C ILE A 130 -17.23 -23.06 -3.91
N THR A 131 -15.90 -22.99 -3.97
CA THR A 131 -15.03 -24.16 -3.88
C THR A 131 -14.68 -24.40 -2.42
N ASP A 132 -15.18 -25.49 -1.85
CA ASP A 132 -15.02 -25.84 -0.44
C ASP A 132 -14.46 -27.26 -0.26
N PRO A 133 -13.14 -27.45 -0.35
CA PRO A 133 -12.52 -28.77 -0.26
C PRO A 133 -12.75 -29.49 1.06
N LYS A 134 -13.02 -28.75 2.14
CA LYS A 134 -13.23 -29.28 3.51
C LYS A 134 -14.70 -29.45 3.88
N GLY A 135 -15.63 -28.88 3.12
CA GLY A 135 -17.05 -28.87 3.42
C GLY A 135 -17.46 -27.97 4.60
N GLU A 136 -16.55 -27.18 5.16
CA GLU A 136 -16.81 -26.31 6.31
C GLU A 136 -17.84 -25.23 5.98
N ILE A 137 -17.69 -24.59 4.81
CA ILE A 137 -18.56 -23.52 4.35
C ILE A 137 -19.94 -24.08 4.00
N TYR A 138 -19.98 -25.20 3.31
CA TYR A 138 -21.22 -25.91 2.99
C TYR A 138 -22.02 -26.24 4.26
N ASN A 139 -21.37 -26.87 5.25
CA ASN A 139 -22.02 -27.22 6.52
C ASN A 139 -22.57 -26.01 7.27
N ALA A 140 -21.86 -24.87 7.21
CA ALA A 140 -22.26 -23.63 7.89
C ALA A 140 -23.36 -22.86 7.14
N THR A 141 -23.48 -22.97 5.81
CA THR A 141 -24.30 -22.03 5.02
C THR A 141 -25.36 -22.69 4.15
N SER A 142 -25.31 -24.00 3.90
CA SER A 142 -26.24 -24.69 2.98
C SER A 142 -27.71 -24.52 3.33
N LYS A 143 -28.04 -24.37 4.61
CA LYS A 143 -29.44 -24.17 5.06
C LYS A 143 -29.96 -22.73 4.89
N MET A 144 -29.09 -21.80 4.43
CA MET A 144 -29.43 -20.39 4.26
C MET A 144 -29.89 -20.07 2.83
N PHE A 145 -29.56 -20.92 1.89
CA PHE A 145 -29.93 -20.84 0.46
C PHE A 145 -31.09 -21.79 0.14
#